data_6fddbcac1fcab8588643480d29698789
#
_entry.id   6fddbcac1fcab8588643480d29698789
#
_cell.length_a   1.000
_cell.length_b   1.000
_cell.length_c   1.000
_cell.angle_alpha   90.00
_cell.angle_beta   90.00
_cell.angle_gamma   90.00
#
_symmetry.space_group_name_H-M   'P 1'
#
loop_
_entity.id
_entity.type
_entity.pdbx_description
1 polymer ?
#
loop_
_entity_poly.entity_id
_entity_poly.type
_entity_poly.pdbx_seq_one_letter_code
_entity_poly.pdbx_strand_id
1 'polypeptide(L)'
;KILAEEHEFQNRLADISEKSIGNLKLGIPAYRGQICLPEILPRFYEKWPNIKIELCNESSNKMEERLYDGELDIFIGIMYQDNPKLESYPLLTDHIYLVCSDELLQKYYPDSWQNLKEESGGGVDLARFSKMPFLLPAPSMKLRKTLDQCFLDVKVKPNIFLESQTTELFMSLYPYNYGAFFCTQMRLPMLLAAHPDANAFPLALKK
;
A
#
# COMPACT_ATOMS: atom_id res chain seq x y z
N LYS A 1 -31.38 5.25 -9.42
CA LYS A 1 -31.19 5.96 -10.70
C LYS A 1 -31.66 7.41 -10.58
N ILE A 2 -32.91 7.66 -10.16
CA ILE A 2 -33.47 9.02 -9.99
C ILE A 2 -32.69 9.83 -8.93
N LEU A 3 -32.32 9.24 -7.80
CA LEU A 3 -31.53 9.92 -6.74
C LEU A 3 -30.11 10.27 -7.19
N ALA A 4 -29.49 9.47 -8.05
CA ALA A 4 -28.17 9.77 -8.59
C ALA A 4 -28.24 10.93 -9.62
N GLU A 5 -29.29 10.97 -10.44
CA GLU A 5 -29.54 12.06 -11.38
C GLU A 5 -29.88 13.38 -10.69
N GLU A 6 -30.62 13.31 -9.56
CA GLU A 6 -30.93 14.47 -8.72
C GLU A 6 -29.67 15.03 -8.04
N HIS A 7 -28.79 14.16 -7.56
CA HIS A 7 -27.52 14.56 -6.94
C HIS A 7 -26.56 15.18 -7.99
N GLU A 8 -26.49 14.62 -9.19
CA GLU A 8 -25.73 15.19 -10.31
C GLU A 8 -26.27 16.54 -10.74
N PHE A 9 -27.60 16.70 -10.77
CA PHE A 9 -28.24 17.99 -11.07
C PHE A 9 -27.96 19.05 -10.01
N GLN A 10 -28.04 18.69 -8.72
CA GLN A 10 -27.70 19.59 -7.61
C GLN A 10 -26.22 20.00 -7.64
N ASN A 11 -25.31 19.09 -7.96
CA ASN A 11 -23.87 19.39 -8.10
C ASN A 11 -23.61 20.32 -9.28
N ARG A 12 -24.29 20.15 -10.44
CA ARG A 12 -24.18 21.06 -11.58
C ARG A 12 -24.75 22.45 -11.29
N LEU A 13 -25.79 22.54 -10.49
CA LEU A 13 -26.32 23.85 -10.03
C LEU A 13 -25.38 24.56 -9.03
N ALA A 14 -24.68 23.78 -8.20
CA ALA A 14 -23.68 24.30 -7.26
C ALA A 14 -22.42 24.82 -7.99
N ASP A 15 -22.01 24.15 -9.08
CA ASP A 15 -20.88 24.57 -9.93
C ASP A 15 -21.12 25.91 -10.65
N ILE A 16 -22.37 26.31 -10.85
CA ILE A 16 -22.75 27.59 -11.48
C ILE A 16 -22.69 28.76 -10.47
N SER A 17 -22.74 28.49 -9.18
CA SER A 17 -22.57 29.51 -8.15
C SER A 17 -21.09 29.69 -7.78
N GLU A 18 -20.59 30.92 -7.66
CA GLU A 18 -19.21 31.28 -7.27
C GLU A 18 -18.74 30.68 -5.91
N LYS A 19 -19.57 29.86 -5.27
CA LYS A 19 -19.26 29.11 -4.06
C LYS A 19 -19.48 27.62 -4.33
N SER A 20 -18.45 26.93 -4.81
CA SER A 20 -18.46 25.47 -4.94
C SER A 20 -18.75 24.82 -3.57
N ILE A 21 -20.00 24.45 -3.33
CA ILE A 21 -20.46 23.72 -2.15
C ILE A 21 -20.79 22.31 -2.60
N GLY A 22 -20.24 21.30 -1.93
CA GLY A 22 -20.51 19.90 -2.30
C GLY A 22 -19.93 18.91 -1.31
N ASN A 23 -20.16 17.63 -1.61
CA ASN A 23 -19.56 16.52 -0.89
C ASN A 23 -18.69 15.73 -1.88
N LEU A 24 -17.47 15.37 -1.44
CA LEU A 24 -16.55 14.50 -2.16
C LEU A 24 -16.37 13.22 -1.35
N LYS A 25 -16.80 12.09 -1.90
CA LYS A 25 -16.63 10.77 -1.29
C LYS A 25 -15.34 10.13 -1.79
N LEU A 26 -14.32 10.11 -0.93
CA LEU A 26 -12.97 9.66 -1.25
C LEU A 26 -12.67 8.30 -0.61
N GLY A 27 -12.46 7.27 -1.44
CA GLY A 27 -11.93 5.99 -1.00
C GLY A 27 -10.41 6.01 -0.98
N ILE A 28 -9.81 5.66 0.17
CA ILE A 28 -8.35 5.54 0.30
C ILE A 28 -8.02 4.55 1.43
N PRO A 29 -7.09 3.56 1.21
CA PRO A 29 -6.63 2.69 2.29
C PRO A 29 -6.07 3.51 3.45
N ALA A 30 -6.42 3.14 4.69
CA ALA A 30 -6.14 3.93 5.90
C ALA A 30 -4.68 4.40 5.99
N TYR A 31 -3.71 3.49 5.79
CA TYR A 31 -2.30 3.85 5.88
C TYR A 31 -1.85 4.82 4.78
N ARG A 32 -2.38 4.66 3.55
CA ARG A 32 -2.06 5.57 2.45
C ARG A 32 -2.66 6.94 2.70
N GLY A 33 -3.86 6.97 3.26
CA GLY A 33 -4.50 8.21 3.70
C GLY A 33 -3.66 8.97 4.73
N GLN A 34 -3.08 8.28 5.71
CA GLN A 34 -2.20 8.89 6.72
C GLN A 34 -0.96 9.56 6.11
N ILE A 35 -0.45 9.04 5.01
CA ILE A 35 0.74 9.58 4.34
C ILE A 35 0.36 10.67 3.32
N CYS A 36 -0.65 10.42 2.48
CA CYS A 36 -0.97 11.29 1.35
C CYS A 36 -1.87 12.47 1.73
N LEU A 37 -2.87 12.26 2.60
CA LEU A 37 -3.88 13.28 2.86
C LEU A 37 -3.33 14.54 3.57
N PRO A 38 -2.36 14.45 4.49
CA PRO A 38 -1.73 15.65 5.07
C PRO A 38 -1.08 16.58 4.03
N GLU A 39 -0.60 16.02 2.92
CA GLU A 39 0.00 16.78 1.81
C GLU A 39 -1.06 17.31 0.82
N ILE A 40 -2.14 16.57 0.63
CA ILE A 40 -3.16 16.87 -0.39
C ILE A 40 -4.22 17.83 0.17
N LEU A 41 -4.75 17.53 1.37
CA LEU A 41 -5.93 18.24 1.90
C LEU A 41 -5.71 19.74 2.16
N PRO A 42 -4.55 20.21 2.65
CA PRO A 42 -4.34 21.65 2.82
C PRO A 42 -4.48 22.42 1.51
N ARG A 43 -3.86 21.92 0.43
CA ARG A 43 -3.94 22.55 -0.91
C ARG A 43 -5.33 22.43 -1.52
N PHE A 44 -6.01 21.32 -1.27
CA PHE A 44 -7.39 21.13 -1.70
C PHE A 44 -8.32 22.12 -0.99
N TYR A 45 -8.19 22.27 0.34
CA TYR A 45 -9.02 23.17 1.15
C TYR A 45 -8.80 24.65 0.81
N GLU A 46 -7.57 25.08 0.52
CA GLU A 46 -7.28 26.43 0.04
C GLU A 46 -8.09 26.79 -1.21
N LYS A 47 -8.24 25.82 -2.13
CA LYS A 47 -8.95 26.02 -3.40
C LYS A 47 -10.46 25.79 -3.29
N TRP A 48 -10.86 24.81 -2.44
CA TRP A 48 -12.23 24.33 -2.32
C TRP A 48 -12.70 24.26 -0.86
N PRO A 49 -12.77 25.40 -0.14
CA PRO A 49 -13.04 25.43 1.31
C PRO A 49 -14.44 24.96 1.71
N ASN A 50 -15.38 24.96 0.78
CA ASN A 50 -16.78 24.61 1.01
C ASN A 50 -17.13 23.18 0.58
N ILE A 51 -16.15 22.38 0.14
CA ILE A 51 -16.37 20.99 -0.18
C ILE A 51 -16.10 20.14 1.06
N LYS A 52 -17.13 19.42 1.52
CA LYS A 52 -17.00 18.41 2.57
C LYS A 52 -16.40 17.14 1.97
N ILE A 53 -15.36 16.61 2.62
CA ILE A 53 -14.76 15.31 2.23
C ILE A 53 -15.27 14.23 3.16
N GLU A 54 -15.80 13.14 2.58
CA GLU A 54 -16.20 11.93 3.27
C GLU A 54 -15.21 10.83 2.92
N LEU A 55 -14.43 10.37 3.93
CA LEU A 55 -13.43 9.32 3.74
C LEU A 55 -14.03 7.93 3.93
N CYS A 56 -13.76 7.05 2.97
CA CYS A 56 -14.03 5.62 3.06
C CYS A 56 -12.71 4.86 3.20
N ASN A 57 -12.56 4.09 4.28
CA ASN A 57 -11.36 3.31 4.61
C ASN A 57 -11.70 1.81 4.65
N GLU A 58 -11.98 1.23 3.51
CA GLU A 58 -12.24 -0.21 3.37
C GLU A 58 -11.08 -0.91 2.65
N SER A 59 -11.24 -2.19 2.35
CA SER A 59 -10.30 -2.90 1.47
C SER A 59 -10.34 -2.32 0.05
N SER A 60 -9.21 -2.33 -0.64
CA SER A 60 -9.13 -1.79 -2.01
C SER A 60 -10.16 -2.42 -2.96
N ASN A 61 -10.45 -3.71 -2.81
CA ASN A 61 -11.44 -4.38 -3.64
C ASN A 61 -12.85 -3.82 -3.41
N LYS A 62 -13.24 -3.64 -2.15
CA LYS A 62 -14.54 -3.04 -1.82
C LYS A 62 -14.65 -1.59 -2.27
N MET A 63 -13.58 -0.81 -2.14
CA MET A 63 -13.58 0.58 -2.61
C MET A 63 -13.68 0.68 -4.14
N GLU A 64 -13.05 -0.25 -4.89
CA GLU A 64 -13.23 -0.35 -6.34
C GLU A 64 -14.68 -0.70 -6.71
N GLU A 65 -15.32 -1.66 -6.02
CA GLU A 65 -16.73 -1.99 -6.20
C GLU A 65 -17.63 -0.78 -5.94
N ARG A 66 -17.42 -0.07 -4.83
CA ARG A 66 -18.20 1.12 -4.48
C ARG A 66 -17.98 2.29 -5.45
N LEU A 67 -16.77 2.45 -6.00
CA LEU A 67 -16.52 3.42 -7.06
C LEU A 67 -17.31 3.05 -8.31
N TYR A 68 -17.38 1.75 -8.62
CA TYR A 68 -18.11 1.22 -9.76
C TYR A 68 -19.62 1.44 -9.66
N ASP A 69 -20.13 1.31 -8.42
CA ASP A 69 -21.57 1.49 -8.12
C ASP A 69 -21.95 2.97 -7.94
N GLY A 70 -20.98 3.90 -8.08
CA GLY A 70 -21.20 5.34 -7.91
C GLY A 70 -21.39 5.76 -6.45
N GLU A 71 -21.00 4.92 -5.49
CA GLU A 71 -21.02 5.24 -4.08
C GLU A 71 -19.78 6.03 -3.61
N LEU A 72 -18.71 6.00 -4.40
CA LEU A 72 -17.52 6.84 -4.25
C LEU A 72 -17.34 7.68 -5.52
N ASP A 73 -16.81 8.89 -5.35
CA ASP A 73 -16.47 9.79 -6.45
C ASP A 73 -15.03 9.53 -6.93
N ILE A 74 -14.11 9.27 -5.99
CA ILE A 74 -12.69 9.04 -6.25
C ILE A 74 -12.19 7.89 -5.39
N PHE A 75 -11.27 7.09 -5.94
CA PHE A 75 -10.51 6.10 -5.21
C PHE A 75 -9.00 6.28 -5.45
N ILE A 76 -8.23 6.46 -4.39
CA ILE A 76 -6.76 6.50 -4.41
C ILE A 76 -6.24 5.15 -3.94
N GLY A 77 -5.76 4.33 -4.87
CA GLY A 77 -5.35 2.97 -4.56
C GLY A 77 -4.42 2.37 -5.59
N ILE A 78 -4.17 1.06 -5.48
CA ILE A 78 -3.45 0.28 -6.49
C ILE A 78 -4.49 -0.31 -7.43
N MET A 79 -4.37 -0.02 -8.71
CA MET A 79 -5.14 -0.65 -9.77
C MET A 79 -4.24 -1.61 -10.54
N TYR A 80 -4.69 -2.86 -10.74
CA TYR A 80 -3.93 -3.88 -11.47
C TYR A 80 -4.43 -4.10 -12.90
N GLN A 81 -5.62 -3.64 -13.20
CA GLN A 81 -6.21 -3.81 -14.53
C GLN A 81 -6.88 -2.51 -14.96
N ASP A 82 -6.66 -2.13 -16.20
CA ASP A 82 -7.40 -1.04 -16.82
C ASP A 82 -8.88 -1.45 -16.92
N ASN A 83 -9.73 -0.65 -16.28
CA ASN A 83 -11.16 -0.84 -16.37
C ASN A 83 -11.74 0.24 -17.31
N PRO A 84 -12.32 -0.13 -18.46
CA PRO A 84 -12.79 0.83 -19.45
C PRO A 84 -13.93 1.75 -18.96
N LYS A 85 -14.50 1.46 -17.80
CA LYS A 85 -15.54 2.29 -17.17
C LYS A 85 -14.99 3.27 -16.12
N LEU A 86 -13.69 3.19 -15.82
CA LEU A 86 -13.04 4.06 -14.85
C LEU A 86 -11.92 4.84 -15.53
N GLU A 87 -11.86 6.11 -15.26
CA GLU A 87 -10.74 6.95 -15.65
C GLU A 87 -9.66 6.85 -14.55
N SER A 88 -8.42 6.53 -14.95
CA SER A 88 -7.33 6.35 -14.01
C SER A 88 -6.12 7.22 -14.35
N TYR A 89 -5.54 7.83 -13.31
CA TYR A 89 -4.36 8.66 -13.41
C TYR A 89 -3.26 8.12 -12.49
N PRO A 90 -2.05 7.83 -13.01
CA PRO A 90 -0.92 7.43 -12.17
C PRO A 90 -0.47 8.62 -11.33
N LEU A 91 -0.46 8.46 -10.01
CA LEU A 91 0.01 9.48 -9.07
C LEU A 91 1.50 9.29 -8.74
N LEU A 92 1.91 8.06 -8.49
CA LEU A 92 3.28 7.70 -8.14
C LEU A 92 3.53 6.20 -8.35
N THR A 93 4.79 5.82 -8.38
CA THR A 93 5.23 4.41 -8.33
C THR A 93 5.67 4.10 -6.90
N ASP A 94 5.12 3.05 -6.30
CA ASP A 94 5.44 2.61 -4.93
C ASP A 94 6.21 1.28 -5.00
N HIS A 95 7.49 1.30 -4.66
CA HIS A 95 8.33 0.11 -4.68
C HIS A 95 8.14 -0.73 -3.41
N ILE A 96 8.40 -2.03 -3.51
CA ILE A 96 8.31 -2.97 -2.40
C ILE A 96 9.72 -3.29 -1.91
N TYR A 97 9.89 -3.38 -0.60
CA TYR A 97 11.15 -3.72 0.05
C TYR A 97 10.96 -4.92 0.97
N LEU A 98 11.90 -5.84 0.96
CA LEU A 98 12.04 -6.87 1.99
C LEU A 98 12.74 -6.24 3.21
N VAL A 99 12.13 -6.39 4.38
CA VAL A 99 12.64 -5.84 5.64
C VAL A 99 13.01 -6.97 6.60
N CYS A 100 14.20 -6.89 7.18
CA CYS A 100 14.66 -7.79 8.24
C CYS A 100 15.78 -7.14 9.07
N SER A 101 16.03 -7.69 10.26
CA SER A 101 17.15 -7.28 11.11
C SER A 101 18.43 -8.04 10.79
N ASP A 102 19.58 -7.55 11.27
CA ASP A 102 20.85 -8.27 11.24
C ASP A 102 20.77 -9.55 12.08
N GLU A 103 20.10 -9.51 13.25
CA GLU A 103 19.91 -10.68 14.11
C GLU A 103 19.14 -11.80 13.39
N LEU A 104 18.11 -11.45 12.63
CA LEU A 104 17.35 -12.43 11.84
C LEU A 104 18.24 -13.05 10.75
N LEU A 105 19.03 -12.23 10.06
CA LEU A 105 19.98 -12.70 9.06
C LEU A 105 21.04 -13.62 9.68
N GLN A 106 21.65 -13.23 10.77
CA GLN A 106 22.65 -14.06 11.48
C GLN A 106 22.07 -15.40 11.95
N LYS A 107 20.86 -15.39 12.46
CA LYS A 107 20.19 -16.61 12.94
C LYS A 107 19.98 -17.65 11.83
N TYR A 108 19.58 -17.24 10.63
CA TYR A 108 19.23 -18.14 9.54
C TYR A 108 20.34 -18.34 8.51
N TYR A 109 21.35 -17.45 8.49
CA TYR A 109 22.47 -17.45 7.54
C TYR A 109 23.81 -17.15 8.23
N PRO A 110 24.20 -17.88 9.31
CA PRO A 110 25.32 -17.55 10.16
C PRO A 110 26.63 -17.33 9.41
N ASP A 111 26.90 -18.14 8.37
CA ASP A 111 28.16 -18.11 7.62
C ASP A 111 28.14 -17.12 6.43
N SER A 112 27.00 -16.56 6.08
CA SER A 112 26.85 -15.78 4.82
C SER A 112 25.99 -14.52 4.94
N TRP A 113 25.54 -14.15 6.12
CA TRP A 113 24.59 -13.04 6.30
C TRP A 113 25.15 -11.69 5.82
N GLN A 114 26.44 -11.41 5.99
CA GLN A 114 27.07 -10.18 5.57
C GLN A 114 27.07 -10.06 4.04
N ASN A 115 27.51 -11.11 3.34
CA ASN A 115 27.46 -11.17 1.89
C ASN A 115 26.03 -11.08 1.35
N LEU A 116 25.09 -11.76 2.02
CA LEU A 116 23.67 -11.70 1.66
C LEU A 116 23.12 -10.28 1.78
N LYS A 117 23.48 -9.56 2.86
CA LYS A 117 23.11 -8.17 3.09
C LYS A 117 23.68 -7.24 2.01
N GLU A 118 24.99 -7.32 1.74
CA GLU A 118 25.68 -6.47 0.77
C GLU A 118 25.12 -6.67 -0.65
N GLU A 119 24.98 -7.89 -1.10
CA GLU A 119 24.50 -8.23 -2.44
C GLU A 119 23.02 -7.87 -2.64
N SER A 120 22.22 -7.87 -1.57
CA SER A 120 20.79 -7.53 -1.62
C SER A 120 20.50 -6.03 -1.68
N GLY A 121 21.49 -5.17 -1.44
CA GLY A 121 21.35 -3.72 -1.51
C GLY A 121 20.90 -3.19 -2.89
N GLY A 122 21.28 -3.86 -3.97
CA GLY A 122 20.86 -3.54 -5.34
C GLY A 122 19.59 -4.22 -5.82
N GLY A 123 19.03 -5.13 -5.03
CA GLY A 123 17.83 -5.90 -5.36
C GLY A 123 17.85 -7.29 -4.72
N VAL A 124 16.71 -7.68 -4.11
CA VAL A 124 16.61 -8.95 -3.40
C VAL A 124 16.29 -10.10 -4.34
N ASP A 125 17.06 -11.18 -4.23
CA ASP A 125 16.70 -12.50 -4.75
C ASP A 125 16.02 -13.30 -3.62
N LEU A 126 14.70 -13.45 -3.69
CA LEU A 126 13.91 -14.15 -2.68
C LEU A 126 14.31 -15.61 -2.48
N ALA A 127 14.93 -16.27 -3.50
CA ALA A 127 15.40 -17.63 -3.37
C ALA A 127 16.46 -17.78 -2.26
N ARG A 128 17.28 -16.75 -2.09
CA ARG A 128 18.35 -16.74 -1.08
C ARG A 128 17.83 -16.54 0.34
N PHE A 129 16.61 -16.01 0.48
CA PHE A 129 15.96 -15.75 1.76
C PHE A 129 14.99 -16.87 2.21
N SER A 130 14.98 -18.00 1.50
CA SER A 130 14.03 -19.11 1.70
C SER A 130 14.10 -19.81 3.06
N LYS A 131 15.23 -19.70 3.78
CA LYS A 131 15.41 -20.37 5.07
C LYS A 131 14.71 -19.66 6.23
N MET A 132 14.52 -18.34 6.14
CA MET A 132 13.93 -17.59 7.23
C MET A 132 12.40 -17.51 7.14
N PRO A 133 11.71 -17.31 8.28
CA PRO A 133 10.27 -17.12 8.28
C PRO A 133 9.88 -15.74 7.74
N PHE A 134 8.62 -15.66 7.27
CA PHE A 134 8.03 -14.43 6.75
C PHE A 134 6.75 -14.07 7.50
N LEU A 135 6.53 -12.78 7.67
CA LEU A 135 5.26 -12.18 8.05
C LEU A 135 4.64 -11.63 6.75
N LEU A 136 3.54 -12.19 6.30
CA LEU A 136 2.95 -11.88 5.01
C LEU A 136 1.57 -11.23 5.15
N PRO A 137 1.20 -10.33 4.23
CA PRO A 137 -0.17 -9.87 4.13
C PRO A 137 -1.13 -11.04 3.92
N ALA A 138 -2.37 -10.92 4.42
CA ALA A 138 -3.41 -11.94 4.21
C ALA A 138 -3.68 -12.18 2.71
N PRO A 139 -4.08 -13.40 2.30
CA PRO A 139 -4.25 -13.77 0.89
C PRO A 139 -5.22 -12.90 0.09
N SER A 140 -6.18 -12.24 0.76
CA SER A 140 -7.13 -11.33 0.14
C SER A 140 -6.52 -9.98 -0.28
N MET A 141 -5.33 -9.64 0.21
CA MET A 141 -4.70 -8.35 -0.04
C MET A 141 -3.99 -8.31 -1.41
N LYS A 142 -4.09 -7.18 -2.09
CA LYS A 142 -3.41 -6.96 -3.39
C LYS A 142 -1.89 -7.15 -3.28
N LEU A 143 -1.26 -6.61 -2.23
CA LEU A 143 0.17 -6.79 -1.99
C LEU A 143 0.56 -8.28 -1.90
N ARG A 144 -0.26 -9.11 -1.23
CA ARG A 144 0.01 -10.55 -1.12
C ARG A 144 0.04 -11.23 -2.50
N LYS A 145 -0.90 -10.91 -3.38
CA LYS A 145 -0.92 -11.48 -4.74
C LYS A 145 0.38 -11.18 -5.51
N THR A 146 0.90 -9.95 -5.36
CA THR A 146 2.18 -9.57 -5.95
C THR A 146 3.34 -10.38 -5.36
N LEU A 147 3.37 -10.53 -4.03
CA LEU A 147 4.42 -11.29 -3.35
C LEU A 147 4.38 -12.78 -3.69
N ASP A 148 3.19 -13.38 -3.74
CA ASP A 148 3.02 -14.78 -4.13
C ASP A 148 3.56 -15.03 -5.54
N GLN A 149 3.33 -14.08 -6.48
CA GLN A 149 3.91 -14.17 -7.82
C GLN A 149 5.44 -14.08 -7.78
N CYS A 150 6.02 -13.18 -6.97
CA CYS A 150 7.48 -13.09 -6.81
C CYS A 150 8.09 -14.38 -6.26
N PHE A 151 7.46 -14.99 -5.25
CA PHE A 151 7.91 -16.28 -4.73
C PHE A 151 7.77 -17.42 -5.76
N LEU A 152 6.69 -17.42 -6.53
CA LEU A 152 6.46 -18.39 -7.59
C LEU A 152 7.52 -18.28 -8.70
N ASP A 153 7.86 -17.06 -9.10
CA ASP A 153 8.85 -16.78 -10.15
C ASP A 153 10.24 -17.32 -9.81
N VAL A 154 10.59 -17.33 -8.52
CA VAL A 154 11.85 -17.92 -8.02
C VAL A 154 11.69 -19.35 -7.52
N LYS A 155 10.51 -19.97 -7.69
CA LYS A 155 10.18 -21.34 -7.29
C LYS A 155 10.42 -21.63 -5.80
N VAL A 156 10.16 -20.65 -4.94
CA VAL A 156 10.27 -20.75 -3.49
C VAL A 156 8.89 -20.78 -2.87
N LYS A 157 8.68 -21.70 -1.94
CA LYS A 157 7.53 -21.66 -1.04
C LYS A 157 7.95 -20.95 0.24
N PRO A 158 7.38 -19.78 0.58
CA PRO A 158 7.77 -19.05 1.79
C PRO A 158 7.39 -19.84 3.04
N ASN A 159 8.29 -19.82 4.05
CA ASN A 159 7.98 -20.28 5.39
C ASN A 159 7.18 -19.17 6.10
N ILE A 160 5.86 -19.29 6.18
CA ILE A 160 5.00 -18.23 6.72
C ILE A 160 4.84 -18.44 8.21
N PHE A 161 5.31 -17.48 9.02
CA PHE A 161 5.11 -17.45 10.47
C PHE A 161 3.79 -16.79 10.86
N LEU A 162 3.42 -15.72 10.18
CA LEU A 162 2.21 -14.93 10.47
C LEU A 162 1.61 -14.36 9.19
N GLU A 163 0.28 -14.40 9.11
CA GLU A 163 -0.49 -13.69 8.09
C GLU A 163 -1.42 -12.67 8.76
N SER A 164 -1.51 -11.45 8.20
CA SER A 164 -2.37 -10.40 8.74
C SER A 164 -2.94 -9.49 7.64
N GLN A 165 -4.16 -9.02 7.86
CA GLN A 165 -4.74 -7.92 7.07
C GLN A 165 -4.16 -6.55 7.46
N THR A 166 -3.58 -6.45 8.66
CA THR A 166 -2.97 -5.24 9.20
C THR A 166 -1.45 -5.34 9.07
N THR A 167 -0.89 -4.82 7.98
CA THR A 167 0.57 -4.89 7.72
C THR A 167 1.38 -3.99 8.65
N GLU A 168 0.74 -3.01 9.30
CA GLU A 168 1.34 -2.18 10.36
C GLU A 168 1.82 -3.02 11.56
N LEU A 169 1.13 -4.11 11.83
CA LEU A 169 1.52 -5.06 12.87
C LEU A 169 2.95 -5.58 12.64
N PHE A 170 3.36 -5.79 11.40
CA PHE A 170 4.70 -6.31 11.09
C PHE A 170 5.81 -5.35 11.51
N MET A 171 5.58 -4.04 11.36
CA MET A 171 6.52 -3.02 11.83
C MET A 171 6.64 -3.04 13.35
N SER A 172 5.53 -3.21 14.07
CA SER A 172 5.52 -3.33 15.53
C SER A 172 6.17 -4.64 16.01
N LEU A 173 6.17 -5.68 15.18
CA LEU A 173 6.80 -6.98 15.47
C LEU A 173 8.28 -7.04 15.08
N TYR A 174 8.80 -6.04 14.37
CA TYR A 174 10.20 -6.00 13.92
C TYR A 174 11.22 -6.30 15.04
N PRO A 175 11.14 -5.67 16.25
CA PRO A 175 12.12 -5.90 17.31
C PRO A 175 12.17 -7.33 17.85
N TYR A 176 11.15 -8.12 17.58
CA TYR A 176 11.04 -9.50 18.09
C TYR A 176 11.65 -10.55 17.16
N ASN A 177 12.08 -10.17 15.95
CA ASN A 177 12.75 -11.06 14.98
C ASN A 177 11.97 -12.35 14.65
N TYR A 178 10.63 -12.26 14.59
CA TYR A 178 9.79 -13.43 14.24
C TYR A 178 9.88 -13.81 12.77
N GLY A 179 10.25 -12.88 11.90
CA GLY A 179 10.40 -13.13 10.47
C GLY A 179 10.62 -11.83 9.68
N ALA A 180 11.02 -11.98 8.43
CA ALA A 180 11.09 -10.87 7.50
C ALA A 180 9.70 -10.51 7.00
N PHE A 181 9.50 -9.26 6.62
CA PHE A 181 8.25 -8.78 6.06
C PHE A 181 8.48 -7.84 4.88
N PHE A 182 7.40 -7.49 4.19
CA PHE A 182 7.47 -6.57 3.06
C PHE A 182 6.85 -5.23 3.41
N CYS A 183 7.56 -4.17 3.05
CA CYS A 183 7.17 -2.79 3.27
C CYS A 183 7.16 -2.04 1.94
N THR A 184 6.19 -1.15 1.72
CA THR A 184 6.21 -0.27 0.55
C THR A 184 7.11 0.93 0.79
N GLN A 185 7.65 1.52 -0.27
CA GLN A 185 8.53 2.69 -0.20
C GLN A 185 7.90 3.84 0.59
N MET A 186 6.60 4.05 0.44
CA MET A 186 5.87 5.10 1.17
C MET A 186 5.97 4.95 2.70
N ARG A 187 6.19 3.75 3.21
CA ARG A 187 6.29 3.46 4.65
C ARG A 187 7.71 3.43 5.18
N LEU A 188 8.71 3.31 4.30
CA LEU A 188 10.11 3.20 4.73
C LEU A 188 10.56 4.34 5.65
N PRO A 189 10.23 5.62 5.41
CA PRO A 189 10.67 6.69 6.30
C PRO A 189 10.19 6.49 7.74
N MET A 190 8.94 6.05 7.93
CA MET A 190 8.38 5.79 9.25
C MET A 190 9.01 4.56 9.90
N LEU A 191 9.25 3.50 9.14
CA LEU A 191 9.95 2.31 9.62
C LEU A 191 11.36 2.65 10.09
N LEU A 192 12.16 3.33 9.24
CA LEU A 192 13.56 3.66 9.53
C LEU A 192 13.70 4.70 10.64
N ALA A 193 12.71 5.58 10.83
CA ALA A 193 12.68 6.48 11.99
C ALA A 193 12.47 5.72 13.31
N ALA A 194 11.65 4.66 13.30
CA ALA A 194 11.42 3.82 14.47
C ALA A 194 12.54 2.77 14.69
N HIS A 195 13.12 2.28 13.60
CA HIS A 195 14.12 1.21 13.58
C HIS A 195 15.25 1.56 12.59
N PRO A 196 16.20 2.44 13.01
CA PRO A 196 17.31 2.88 12.13
C PRO A 196 18.26 1.75 11.69
N ASP A 197 18.24 0.64 12.43
CA ASP A 197 19.01 -0.58 12.18
C ASP A 197 18.37 -1.55 11.18
N ALA A 198 17.16 -1.25 10.73
CA ALA A 198 16.44 -2.13 9.81
C ALA A 198 17.10 -2.19 8.43
N ASN A 199 17.31 -3.40 7.92
CA ASN A 199 17.66 -3.60 6.53
C ASN A 199 16.41 -3.55 5.68
N ALA A 200 16.44 -2.77 4.61
CA ALA A 200 15.37 -2.66 3.63
C ALA A 200 15.95 -2.89 2.22
N PHE A 201 15.68 -4.05 1.66
CA PHE A 201 16.20 -4.45 0.36
C PHE A 201 15.13 -4.30 -0.72
N PRO A 202 15.39 -3.59 -1.81
CA PRO A 202 14.41 -3.40 -2.88
C PRO A 202 14.04 -4.72 -3.54
N LEU A 203 12.75 -4.99 -3.72
CA LEU A 203 12.24 -6.15 -4.43
C LEU A 203 12.18 -5.83 -5.93
N ALA A 204 12.96 -6.54 -6.73
CA ALA A 204 12.90 -6.42 -8.18
C ALA A 204 11.63 -7.11 -8.69
N LEU A 205 10.64 -6.32 -9.09
CA LEU A 205 9.46 -6.83 -9.79
C LEU A 205 9.81 -7.05 -11.26
N LYS A 206 9.61 -8.25 -11.78
CA LYS A 206 9.66 -8.48 -13.23
C LYS A 206 8.49 -7.72 -13.88
N LYS A 207 8.81 -6.92 -14.88
CA LYS A 207 7.82 -6.20 -15.69
C LYS A 207 6.97 -7.15 -16.50
#